data_eb677733af324df65d9bd1a4cf2e6503
#
_entry.id   eb677733af324df65d9bd1a4cf2e6503
#
_cell.length_a   1.000
_cell.length_b   1.000
_cell.length_c   1.000
_cell.angle_alpha   90.00
_cell.angle_beta   90.00
_cell.angle_gamma   90.00
#
_symmetry.space_group_name_H-M   'P 1'
#
loop_
_entity.id
_entity.type
_entity.pdbx_description
1 polymer ?
#
loop_
_entity_poly.entity_id
_entity_poly.type
_entity_poly.pdbx_seq_one_letter_code
_entity_poly.pdbx_strand_id
1 'polypeptide(L)'
;MEPLKVDIGAIEALGALKIAGRFLHLLQERWAEAHGLTEGRMGVLFRLYRCGDTPLGDLAGELESTPRNITGLVDHLEHDGLVERVPDPDDRRSVRARLTEAGRTRIEAIWQEGIQHQFEVVQGFSEEDLAQLRHLCLKLVESARKELGK
;
A
#
# COMPACT_ATOMS: atom_id res chain seq x y z
N MET A 1 10.75 -25.52 -35.64
CA MET A 1 10.67 -24.52 -34.55
C MET A 1 9.69 -23.46 -35.02
N GLU A 2 8.44 -23.51 -34.58
CA GLU A 2 7.44 -22.49 -34.92
C GLU A 2 7.87 -21.16 -34.34
N PRO A 3 7.80 -20.05 -35.12
CA PRO A 3 8.11 -18.73 -34.57
C PRO A 3 7.11 -18.41 -33.46
N LEU A 4 7.62 -18.02 -32.28
CA LEU A 4 6.82 -17.50 -31.18
C LEU A 4 5.93 -16.39 -31.77
N LYS A 5 4.62 -16.56 -31.74
CA LYS A 5 3.66 -15.48 -31.98
C LYS A 5 3.77 -14.49 -30.81
N VAL A 6 4.60 -13.48 -30.98
CA VAL A 6 4.76 -12.42 -29.97
C VAL A 6 3.55 -11.51 -30.09
N ASP A 7 2.74 -11.46 -29.05
CA ASP A 7 1.65 -10.48 -28.92
C ASP A 7 2.24 -9.12 -28.53
N ILE A 8 2.49 -8.28 -29.53
CA ILE A 8 3.07 -6.95 -29.34
C ILE A 8 2.17 -6.09 -28.45
N GLY A 9 0.85 -6.19 -28.61
CA GLY A 9 -0.12 -5.43 -27.80
C GLY A 9 -0.02 -5.79 -26.32
N ALA A 10 0.16 -7.07 -25.99
CA ALA A 10 0.37 -7.49 -24.60
C ALA A 10 1.68 -6.93 -24.00
N ILE A 11 2.76 -6.92 -24.79
CA ILE A 11 4.06 -6.36 -24.35
C ILE A 11 3.94 -4.86 -24.10
N GLU A 12 3.32 -4.11 -25.02
CA GLU A 12 3.10 -2.67 -24.90
C GLU A 12 2.23 -2.33 -23.69
N ALA A 13 1.13 -3.05 -23.48
CA ALA A 13 0.24 -2.85 -22.34
C ALA A 13 0.95 -3.11 -20.99
N LEU A 14 1.68 -4.21 -20.88
CA LEU A 14 2.45 -4.53 -19.67
C LEU A 14 3.60 -3.55 -19.46
N GLY A 15 4.23 -3.08 -20.54
CA GLY A 15 5.26 -2.03 -20.50
C GLY A 15 4.71 -0.72 -19.95
N ALA A 16 3.58 -0.25 -20.48
CA ALA A 16 2.90 0.96 -20.02
C ALA A 16 2.50 0.85 -18.53
N LEU A 17 1.95 -0.29 -18.12
CA LEU A 17 1.59 -0.54 -16.73
C LEU A 17 2.79 -0.48 -15.80
N LYS A 18 3.93 -1.08 -16.18
CA LYS A 18 5.17 -1.03 -15.38
C LYS A 18 5.68 0.40 -15.23
N ILE A 19 5.63 1.19 -16.30
CA ILE A 19 6.03 2.60 -16.26
C ILE A 19 5.08 3.38 -15.35
N ALA A 20 3.77 3.23 -15.51
CA ALA A 20 2.77 3.87 -14.66
C ALA A 20 2.96 3.50 -13.18
N GLY A 21 3.12 2.21 -12.88
CA GLY A 21 3.37 1.73 -11.52
C GLY A 21 4.61 2.33 -10.88
N ARG A 22 5.71 2.45 -11.65
CA ARG A 22 6.94 3.10 -11.18
C ARG A 22 6.73 4.56 -10.83
N PHE A 23 6.02 5.32 -11.68
CA PHE A 23 5.75 6.74 -11.40
C PHE A 23 4.80 6.93 -10.22
N LEU A 24 3.78 6.08 -10.09
CA LEU A 24 2.90 6.10 -8.92
C LEU A 24 3.67 5.82 -7.62
N HIS A 25 4.58 4.84 -7.65
CA HIS A 25 5.44 4.55 -6.50
C HIS A 25 6.33 5.75 -6.13
N LEU A 26 6.99 6.38 -7.10
CA LEU A 26 7.80 7.60 -6.87
C LEU A 26 6.97 8.75 -6.29
N LEU A 27 5.73 8.92 -6.73
CA LEU A 27 4.83 9.93 -6.18
C LEU A 27 4.48 9.62 -4.71
N GLN A 28 4.24 8.35 -4.39
CA GLN A 28 3.96 7.90 -3.02
C GLN A 28 5.17 8.10 -2.10
N GLU A 29 6.38 7.77 -2.56
CA GLU A 29 7.62 8.01 -1.80
C GLU A 29 7.81 9.50 -1.52
N ARG A 30 7.74 10.37 -2.55
CA ARG A 30 7.85 11.82 -2.37
C ARG A 30 6.82 12.39 -1.41
N TRP A 31 5.60 11.88 -1.50
CA TRP A 31 4.53 12.33 -0.62
C TRP A 31 4.77 11.89 0.83
N ALA A 32 5.21 10.66 1.06
CA ALA A 32 5.60 10.18 2.38
C ALA A 32 6.75 11.02 2.97
N GLU A 33 7.79 11.29 2.19
CA GLU A 33 8.93 12.12 2.59
C GLU A 33 8.51 13.55 2.96
N ALA A 34 7.60 14.16 2.19
CA ALA A 34 7.05 15.49 2.48
C ALA A 34 6.36 15.56 3.86
N HIS A 35 5.86 14.41 4.36
CA HIS A 35 5.27 14.28 5.68
C HIS A 35 6.24 13.72 6.73
N GLY A 36 7.53 13.64 6.43
CA GLY A 36 8.55 13.12 7.34
C GLY A 36 8.42 11.63 7.65
N LEU A 37 7.82 10.87 6.72
CA LEU A 37 7.62 9.43 6.82
C LEU A 37 8.33 8.71 5.66
N THR A 38 8.53 7.41 5.81
CA THR A 38 8.81 6.52 4.67
C THR A 38 7.49 5.91 4.18
N GLU A 39 7.46 5.46 2.93
CA GLU A 39 6.29 4.76 2.38
C GLU A 39 5.84 3.58 3.27
N GLY A 40 6.79 2.78 3.76
CA GLY A 40 6.47 1.67 4.66
C GLY A 40 5.84 2.10 5.98
N ARG A 41 6.34 3.17 6.61
CA ARG A 41 5.74 3.71 7.85
C ARG A 41 4.35 4.28 7.57
N MET A 42 4.19 4.99 6.47
CA MET A 42 2.90 5.51 6.04
C MET A 42 1.90 4.37 5.77
N GLY A 43 2.34 3.30 5.12
CA GLY A 43 1.53 2.10 4.89
C GLY A 43 1.02 1.47 6.19
N VAL A 44 1.87 1.33 7.21
CA VAL A 44 1.46 0.84 8.54
C VAL A 44 0.42 1.76 9.17
N LEU A 45 0.65 3.09 9.18
CA LEU A 45 -0.31 4.05 9.76
C LEU A 45 -1.66 4.00 9.04
N PHE A 46 -1.69 3.98 7.71
CA PHE A 46 -2.93 3.86 6.94
C PHE A 46 -3.67 2.56 7.22
N ARG A 47 -2.95 1.45 7.32
CA ARG A 47 -3.56 0.16 7.62
C ARG A 47 -4.23 0.16 8.99
N LEU A 48 -3.53 0.66 10.00
CA LEU A 48 -4.06 0.78 11.36
C LEU A 48 -5.24 1.77 11.44
N TYR A 49 -5.18 2.84 10.67
CA TYR A 49 -6.27 3.82 10.61
C TYR A 49 -7.57 3.22 10.04
N ARG A 50 -7.45 2.42 8.97
CA ARG A 50 -8.62 1.84 8.29
C ARG A 50 -9.20 0.63 8.99
N CYS A 51 -8.36 -0.18 9.61
CA CYS A 51 -8.77 -1.51 10.09
C CYS A 51 -8.63 -1.68 11.62
N GLY A 52 -8.06 -0.68 12.30
CA GLY A 52 -7.85 -0.73 13.75
C GLY A 52 -6.62 -1.56 14.14
N ASP A 53 -6.60 -1.96 15.40
CA ASP A 53 -5.52 -2.73 16.01
C ASP A 53 -5.27 -4.02 15.22
N THR A 54 -4.04 -4.23 14.77
CA THR A 54 -3.71 -5.35 13.89
C THR A 54 -2.49 -6.10 14.41
N PRO A 55 -2.53 -7.45 14.47
CA PRO A 55 -1.36 -8.26 14.79
C PRO A 55 -0.20 -7.97 13.84
N LEU A 56 1.04 -7.94 14.36
CA LEU A 56 2.22 -7.65 13.54
C LEU A 56 2.42 -8.65 12.41
N GLY A 57 2.05 -9.91 12.63
CA GLY A 57 2.09 -10.95 11.59
C GLY A 57 1.14 -10.67 10.42
N ASP A 58 -0.06 -10.19 10.73
CA ASP A 58 -1.07 -9.84 9.72
C ASP A 58 -0.65 -8.61 8.91
N LEU A 59 -0.05 -7.60 9.58
CA LEU A 59 0.52 -6.44 8.89
C LEU A 59 1.57 -6.85 7.84
N ALA A 60 2.38 -7.87 8.13
CA ALA A 60 3.38 -8.36 7.19
C ALA A 60 2.73 -8.95 5.93
N GLY A 61 1.69 -9.76 6.10
CA GLY A 61 0.95 -10.35 4.98
C GLY A 61 0.22 -9.31 4.13
N GLU A 62 -0.46 -8.36 4.78
CA GLU A 62 -1.29 -7.37 4.12
C GLU A 62 -0.50 -6.27 3.40
N LEU A 63 0.68 -5.91 3.94
CA LEU A 63 1.59 -4.94 3.32
C LEU A 63 2.62 -5.60 2.40
N GLU A 64 2.45 -6.89 2.11
CA GLU A 64 3.36 -7.69 1.27
C GLU A 64 4.84 -7.53 1.70
N SER A 65 5.05 -7.49 3.01
CA SER A 65 6.34 -7.22 3.64
C SER A 65 6.82 -8.40 4.49
N THR A 66 8.06 -8.37 4.92
CA THR A 66 8.59 -9.39 5.83
C THR A 66 8.26 -9.06 7.29
N PRO A 67 8.07 -10.05 8.19
CA PRO A 67 7.87 -9.80 9.61
C PRO A 67 8.97 -8.95 10.23
N ARG A 68 10.22 -9.14 9.80
CA ARG A 68 11.36 -8.35 10.28
C ARG A 68 11.23 -6.87 9.88
N ASN A 69 10.82 -6.59 8.64
CA ASN A 69 10.64 -5.21 8.18
C ASN A 69 9.49 -4.53 8.93
N ILE A 70 8.35 -5.23 9.10
CA ILE A 70 7.22 -4.71 9.89
C ILE A 70 7.63 -4.41 11.32
N THR A 71 8.38 -5.29 11.99
CA THR A 71 8.90 -5.03 13.33
C THR A 71 9.70 -3.75 13.37
N GLY A 72 10.63 -3.54 12.42
CA GLY A 72 11.42 -2.31 12.34
C GLY A 72 10.59 -1.05 12.06
N LEU A 73 9.57 -1.13 11.19
CA LEU A 73 8.65 -0.02 10.92
C LEU A 73 7.85 0.37 12.17
N VAL A 74 7.34 -0.63 12.89
CA VAL A 74 6.58 -0.42 14.14
C VAL A 74 7.48 0.12 15.24
N ASP A 75 8.73 -0.36 15.38
CA ASP A 75 9.72 0.18 16.34
C ASP A 75 9.93 1.69 16.14
N HIS A 76 10.12 2.11 14.90
CA HIS A 76 10.29 3.53 14.59
C HIS A 76 9.03 4.35 14.88
N LEU A 77 7.85 3.84 14.51
CA LEU A 77 6.58 4.52 14.75
C LEU A 77 6.24 4.61 16.25
N GLU A 78 6.63 3.60 17.03
CA GLU A 78 6.49 3.60 18.49
C GLU A 78 7.45 4.60 19.13
N HIS A 79 8.71 4.66 18.66
CA HIS A 79 9.66 5.67 19.08
C HIS A 79 9.16 7.10 18.81
N ASP A 80 8.51 7.31 17.65
CA ASP A 80 7.92 8.60 17.27
C ASP A 80 6.58 8.88 17.98
N GLY A 81 6.10 7.96 18.82
CA GLY A 81 4.86 8.09 19.60
C GLY A 81 3.57 8.01 18.76
N LEU A 82 3.63 7.48 17.53
CA LEU A 82 2.50 7.39 16.62
C LEU A 82 1.76 6.04 16.71
N VAL A 83 2.45 5.02 17.19
CA VAL A 83 1.94 3.66 17.37
C VAL A 83 2.37 3.16 18.74
N GLU A 84 1.59 2.28 19.32
CA GLU A 84 1.93 1.52 20.53
C GLU A 84 1.73 0.02 20.30
N ARG A 85 2.47 -0.80 21.03
CA ARG A 85 2.26 -2.24 21.08
C ARG A 85 1.31 -2.59 22.21
N VAL A 86 0.29 -3.39 21.89
CA VAL A 86 -0.67 -3.89 22.88
C VAL A 86 -0.74 -5.41 22.81
N PRO A 87 -0.99 -6.11 23.95
CA PRO A 87 -1.22 -7.55 23.93
C PRO A 87 -2.42 -7.90 23.05
N ASP A 88 -2.30 -9.01 22.35
CA ASP A 88 -3.45 -9.55 21.61
C ASP A 88 -4.43 -10.22 22.61
N PRO A 89 -5.72 -9.84 22.63
CA PRO A 89 -6.67 -10.41 23.54
C PRO A 89 -6.96 -11.89 23.27
N ASP A 90 -6.78 -12.33 22.03
CA ASP A 90 -7.10 -13.67 21.56
C ASP A 90 -5.88 -14.61 21.55
N ASP A 91 -4.67 -14.08 21.50
CA ASP A 91 -3.42 -14.83 21.52
C ASP A 91 -2.36 -14.15 22.41
N ARG A 92 -2.12 -14.74 23.59
CA ARG A 92 -1.12 -14.23 24.57
C ARG A 92 0.32 -14.19 24.05
N ARG A 93 0.62 -14.84 22.93
CA ARG A 93 1.93 -14.84 22.29
C ARG A 93 2.05 -13.80 21.19
N SER A 94 0.95 -13.20 20.79
CA SER A 94 0.84 -12.21 19.75
C SER A 94 0.80 -10.78 20.33
N VAL A 95 1.33 -9.85 19.55
CA VAL A 95 1.31 -8.41 19.83
C VAL A 95 0.64 -7.71 18.67
N ARG A 96 -0.26 -6.79 18.99
CA ARG A 96 -0.91 -5.92 18.01
C ARG A 96 -0.28 -4.54 18.01
N ALA A 97 -0.21 -3.94 16.84
CA ALA A 97 0.06 -2.51 16.71
C ALA A 97 -1.27 -1.73 16.79
N ARG A 98 -1.25 -0.61 17.50
CA ARG A 98 -2.38 0.31 17.68
C ARG A 98 -1.92 1.73 17.41
N LEU A 99 -2.77 2.53 16.75
CA LEU A 99 -2.52 3.97 16.67
C LEU A 99 -2.68 4.62 18.03
N THR A 100 -1.72 5.48 18.39
CA THR A 100 -1.93 6.45 19.46
C THR A 100 -2.87 7.56 18.99
N GLU A 101 -3.34 8.41 19.90
CA GLU A 101 -4.12 9.59 19.52
C GLU A 101 -3.33 10.54 18.59
N ALA A 102 -2.04 10.73 18.88
CA ALA A 102 -1.13 11.49 18.03
C ALA A 102 -0.99 10.84 16.63
N GLY A 103 -0.86 9.52 16.57
CA GLY A 103 -0.81 8.77 15.31
C GLY A 103 -2.10 8.91 14.51
N ARG A 104 -3.25 8.84 15.18
CA ARG A 104 -4.56 9.02 14.54
C ARG A 104 -4.71 10.42 13.95
N THR A 105 -4.47 11.46 14.74
CA THR A 105 -4.55 12.86 14.31
C THR A 105 -3.64 13.11 13.11
N ARG A 106 -2.40 12.60 13.17
CA ARG A 106 -1.43 12.78 12.09
C ARG A 106 -1.88 12.10 10.79
N ILE A 107 -2.34 10.86 10.87
CA ILE A 107 -2.74 10.12 9.66
C ILE A 107 -4.04 10.66 9.06
N GLU A 108 -4.96 11.18 9.86
CA GLU A 108 -6.17 11.84 9.38
C GLU A 108 -5.86 13.08 8.53
N ALA A 109 -4.94 13.92 9.00
CA ALA A 109 -4.50 15.09 8.24
C ALA A 109 -3.84 14.66 6.91
N ILE A 110 -2.92 13.70 6.96
CA ILE A 110 -2.26 13.15 5.77
C ILE A 110 -3.27 12.52 4.80
N TRP A 111 -4.27 11.82 5.31
CA TRP A 111 -5.32 11.20 4.49
C TRP A 111 -6.13 12.22 3.69
N GLN A 112 -6.52 13.32 4.32
CA GLN A 112 -7.29 14.36 3.64
C GLN A 112 -6.49 15.02 2.52
N GLU A 113 -5.21 15.34 2.77
CA GLU A 113 -4.33 15.87 1.74
C GLU A 113 -4.08 14.84 0.62
N GLY A 114 -3.89 13.56 0.97
CA GLY A 114 -3.63 12.48 0.03
C GLY A 114 -4.76 12.21 -0.94
N ILE A 115 -6.01 12.31 -0.48
CA ILE A 115 -7.18 12.22 -1.35
C ILE A 115 -7.12 13.32 -2.42
N GLN A 116 -6.86 14.55 -2.02
CA GLN A 116 -6.75 15.67 -2.96
C GLN A 116 -5.66 15.43 -4.00
N HIS A 117 -4.49 14.96 -3.56
CA HIS A 117 -3.38 14.70 -4.45
C HIS A 117 -3.62 13.55 -5.43
N GLN A 118 -4.36 12.51 -5.01
CA GLN A 118 -4.79 11.44 -5.91
C GLN A 118 -5.72 11.93 -7.02
N PHE A 119 -6.64 12.86 -6.71
CA PHE A 119 -7.49 13.46 -7.73
C PHE A 119 -6.69 14.25 -8.78
N GLU A 120 -5.63 14.94 -8.38
CA GLU A 120 -4.77 15.67 -9.32
C GLU A 120 -4.10 14.74 -10.34
N VAL A 121 -3.66 13.57 -9.91
CA VAL A 121 -3.01 12.57 -10.79
C VAL A 121 -3.94 12.06 -11.87
N VAL A 122 -5.24 11.98 -11.58
CA VAL A 122 -6.25 11.44 -12.50
C VAL A 122 -7.16 12.52 -13.11
N GLN A 123 -6.78 13.79 -12.98
CA GLN A 123 -7.61 14.95 -13.39
C GLN A 123 -8.01 14.93 -14.87
N GLY A 124 -7.27 14.25 -15.74
CA GLY A 124 -7.58 14.14 -17.17
C GLY A 124 -8.41 12.91 -17.56
N PHE A 125 -8.83 12.09 -16.58
CA PHE A 125 -9.55 10.84 -16.83
C PHE A 125 -11.05 11.04 -16.65
N SER A 126 -11.84 10.48 -17.57
CA SER A 126 -13.29 10.37 -17.41
C SER A 126 -13.65 9.28 -16.38
N GLU A 127 -14.89 9.30 -15.89
CA GLU A 127 -15.39 8.22 -15.00
C GLU A 127 -15.32 6.84 -15.68
N GLU A 128 -15.54 6.79 -16.99
CA GLU A 128 -15.45 5.56 -17.78
C GLU A 128 -14.00 5.06 -17.87
N ASP A 129 -13.03 5.96 -18.12
CA ASP A 129 -11.60 5.63 -18.12
C ASP A 129 -11.16 5.05 -16.77
N LEU A 130 -11.57 5.66 -15.66
CA LEU A 130 -11.24 5.20 -14.32
C LEU A 130 -11.89 3.85 -14.00
N ALA A 131 -13.13 3.63 -14.40
CA ALA A 131 -13.83 2.36 -14.24
C ALA A 131 -13.15 1.24 -15.04
N GLN A 132 -12.76 1.52 -16.29
CA GLN A 132 -12.06 0.59 -17.15
C GLN A 132 -10.66 0.28 -16.63
N LEU A 133 -9.91 1.28 -16.23
CA LEU A 133 -8.57 1.12 -15.62
C LEU A 133 -8.65 0.21 -14.40
N ARG A 134 -9.58 0.49 -13.48
CA ARG A 134 -9.81 -0.35 -12.29
C ARG A 134 -10.12 -1.79 -12.67
N HIS A 135 -11.04 -1.99 -13.62
CA HIS A 135 -11.43 -3.33 -14.08
C HIS A 135 -10.23 -4.12 -14.62
N LEU A 136 -9.44 -3.51 -15.51
CA LEU A 136 -8.28 -4.16 -16.12
C LEU A 136 -7.17 -4.45 -15.11
N CYS A 137 -6.89 -3.54 -14.19
CA CYS A 137 -5.93 -3.76 -13.12
C CYS A 137 -6.34 -4.92 -12.20
N LEU A 138 -7.61 -5.00 -11.78
CA LEU A 138 -8.11 -6.09 -10.94
C LEU A 138 -8.05 -7.44 -11.67
N LYS A 139 -8.43 -7.49 -12.95
CA LYS A 139 -8.31 -8.67 -13.79
C LYS A 139 -6.86 -9.17 -13.91
N LEU A 140 -5.92 -8.24 -14.05
CA LEU A 140 -4.49 -8.58 -14.09
C LEU A 140 -4.00 -9.12 -12.74
N VAL A 141 -4.41 -8.51 -11.62
CA VAL A 141 -4.07 -9.00 -10.26
C VAL A 141 -4.57 -10.43 -10.07
N GLU A 142 -5.80 -10.73 -10.48
CA GLU A 142 -6.36 -12.08 -10.40
C GLU A 142 -5.55 -13.09 -11.23
N SER A 143 -5.20 -12.72 -12.46
CA SER A 143 -4.36 -13.56 -13.33
C SER A 143 -2.97 -13.80 -12.72
N ALA A 144 -2.33 -12.76 -12.20
CA ALA A 144 -1.01 -12.86 -11.57
C ALA A 144 -1.04 -13.71 -10.28
N ARG A 145 -2.07 -13.59 -9.45
CA ARG A 145 -2.25 -14.44 -8.27
C ARG A 145 -2.36 -15.91 -8.65
N LYS A 146 -3.11 -16.23 -9.69
CA LYS A 146 -3.27 -17.60 -10.19
C LYS A 146 -1.95 -18.20 -10.66
N GLU A 147 -1.12 -17.43 -11.37
CA GLU A 147 0.21 -17.86 -11.79
C GLU A 147 1.16 -18.07 -10.61
N LEU A 148 1.04 -17.26 -9.54
CA LEU A 148 1.85 -17.37 -8.33
C LEU A 148 1.34 -18.44 -7.35
N GLY A 149 0.21 -19.11 -7.64
CA GLY A 149 -0.38 -20.10 -6.75
C GLY A 149 -0.92 -19.51 -5.44
N LYS A 150 -1.33 -18.25 -5.46
CA LYS A 150 -1.83 -17.48 -4.29
C LYS A 150 -3.32 -17.25 -4.38
#